data_7ea3f1fc85ab0030eb8295798e5e624d
#
_entry.id   7ea3f1fc85ab0030eb8295798e5e624d
#
_cell.length_a   1.000
_cell.length_b   1.000
_cell.length_c   1.000
_cell.angle_alpha   90.00
_cell.angle_beta   90.00
_cell.angle_gamma   90.00
#
_symmetry.space_group_name_H-M   'P 1'
#
loop_
_entity.id
_entity.type
_entity.pdbx_description
1 polymer ?
#
loop_
_entity_poly.entity_id
_entity_poly.type
_entity_poly.pdbx_seq_one_letter_code
_entity_poly.pdbx_strand_id
1 'polypeptide(L)'
;VELEPGVEGLVHISEMYWTREIKHPSKVLSIGEVLKVVVLEVNPEAKRVSLSLKQTTANPWEKLKEKYPVGTIVRGQVRNITNFGVFIGVEDGIDGLVHVSDISWKHRVTHPSEYFKKGQEVEAVVLNIDVDNEKFSLGIKQIEKNPWEELPQKYPPGSVITGKITNFTDFGIFVEIEEGIEGLVHISEISQKRVKSSAELFNVGDMVSAVVKSIDVKTKKI
;
A
#
# COMPACT_ATOMS: atom_id res chain seq x y z
N VAL A 1 -18.08 30.33 -16.41
CA VAL A 1 -18.94 29.92 -17.54
C VAL A 1 -20.19 30.76 -17.50
N GLU A 2 -20.51 31.43 -18.61
CA GLU A 2 -21.76 32.16 -18.75
C GLU A 2 -22.88 31.17 -19.08
N LEU A 3 -23.92 31.16 -18.26
CA LEU A 3 -25.10 30.31 -18.44
C LEU A 3 -26.20 31.03 -19.23
N GLU A 4 -26.45 32.28 -18.86
CA GLU A 4 -27.37 33.22 -19.51
C GLU A 4 -26.76 34.62 -19.54
N PRO A 5 -27.21 35.56 -20.40
CA PRO A 5 -26.68 36.90 -20.41
C PRO A 5 -26.68 37.54 -19.02
N GLY A 6 -25.47 37.78 -18.48
CA GLY A 6 -25.27 38.37 -17.16
C GLY A 6 -25.33 37.38 -15.97
N VAL A 7 -25.50 36.05 -16.20
CA VAL A 7 -25.45 35.04 -15.18
C VAL A 7 -24.25 34.14 -15.38
N GLU A 8 -23.27 34.23 -14.50
CA GLU A 8 -22.04 33.44 -14.55
C GLU A 8 -22.00 32.39 -13.44
N GLY A 9 -21.54 31.19 -13.79
CA GLY A 9 -21.23 30.11 -12.86
C GLY A 9 -19.75 29.81 -12.83
N LEU A 10 -19.25 29.33 -11.68
CA LEU A 10 -17.87 28.93 -11.47
C LEU A 10 -17.74 27.42 -11.52
N VAL A 11 -16.84 26.91 -12.37
CA VAL A 11 -16.33 25.54 -12.31
C VAL A 11 -14.99 25.58 -11.57
N HIS A 12 -14.94 25.04 -10.35
CA HIS A 12 -13.70 24.92 -9.62
C HIS A 12 -12.76 23.91 -10.31
N ILE A 13 -11.44 24.04 -10.15
CA ILE A 13 -10.43 23.15 -10.75
C ILE A 13 -10.71 21.66 -10.43
N SER A 14 -11.10 21.36 -9.18
CA SER A 14 -11.46 20.00 -8.74
C SER A 14 -12.71 19.44 -9.40
N GLU A 15 -13.53 20.29 -10.03
CA GLU A 15 -14.77 19.93 -10.72
C GLU A 15 -14.62 19.83 -12.24
N MET A 16 -13.38 19.96 -12.75
CA MET A 16 -13.12 19.90 -14.19
C MET A 16 -12.95 18.48 -14.72
N TYR A 17 -12.16 17.66 -14.04
CA TYR A 17 -11.87 16.27 -14.44
C TYR A 17 -11.77 15.32 -13.24
N TRP A 18 -12.09 14.04 -13.45
CA TRP A 18 -12.01 12.99 -12.44
C TRP A 18 -10.58 12.50 -12.17
N THR A 19 -9.76 12.39 -13.23
CA THR A 19 -8.49 11.65 -13.17
C THR A 19 -7.25 12.49 -13.45
N ARG A 20 -7.41 13.79 -13.71
CA ARG A 20 -6.29 14.70 -14.04
C ARG A 20 -6.22 15.85 -13.08
N GLU A 21 -5.10 15.97 -12.41
CA GLU A 21 -4.79 17.19 -11.66
C GLU A 21 -4.49 18.32 -12.62
N ILE A 22 -5.41 19.29 -12.69
CA ILE A 22 -5.29 20.45 -13.55
C ILE A 22 -4.63 21.58 -12.76
N LYS A 23 -3.44 21.96 -13.16
CA LYS A 23 -2.73 23.09 -12.54
C LYS A 23 -3.29 24.46 -12.93
N HIS A 24 -3.88 24.56 -14.12
CA HIS A 24 -4.47 25.80 -14.62
C HIS A 24 -5.56 25.52 -15.67
N PRO A 25 -6.76 26.13 -15.55
CA PRO A 25 -7.89 25.89 -16.46
C PRO A 25 -7.58 26.11 -17.94
N SER A 26 -6.76 27.11 -18.26
CA SER A 26 -6.41 27.48 -19.66
C SER A 26 -5.63 26.38 -20.41
N LYS A 27 -5.16 25.32 -19.74
CA LYS A 27 -4.52 24.18 -20.40
C LYS A 27 -5.51 23.19 -21.02
N VAL A 28 -6.76 23.25 -20.60
CA VAL A 28 -7.82 22.29 -20.96
C VAL A 28 -9.02 22.93 -21.59
N LEU A 29 -9.26 24.21 -21.32
CA LEU A 29 -10.40 24.96 -21.82
C LEU A 29 -9.96 26.28 -22.45
N SER A 30 -10.67 26.70 -23.48
CA SER A 30 -10.46 27.98 -24.20
C SER A 30 -11.60 28.94 -23.95
N ILE A 31 -11.30 30.24 -23.93
CA ILE A 31 -12.34 31.27 -23.83
C ILE A 31 -13.21 31.23 -25.10
N GLY A 32 -14.53 31.25 -24.91
CA GLY A 32 -15.52 31.13 -25.98
C GLY A 32 -15.92 29.68 -26.32
N GLU A 33 -15.36 28.70 -25.66
CA GLU A 33 -15.75 27.28 -25.82
C GLU A 33 -17.11 27.01 -25.17
N VAL A 34 -17.98 26.27 -25.88
CA VAL A 34 -19.29 25.86 -25.37
C VAL A 34 -19.16 24.55 -24.65
N LEU A 35 -19.52 24.53 -23.37
CA LEU A 35 -19.39 23.38 -22.49
C LEU A 35 -20.76 22.94 -21.96
N LYS A 36 -20.90 21.63 -21.75
CA LYS A 36 -21.99 21.08 -20.91
C LYS A 36 -21.49 21.03 -19.49
N VAL A 37 -22.29 21.54 -18.56
CA VAL A 37 -21.97 21.56 -17.13
C VAL A 37 -23.17 21.12 -16.32
N VAL A 38 -22.91 20.56 -15.12
CA VAL A 38 -23.94 20.23 -14.13
C VAL A 38 -23.94 21.34 -13.09
N VAL A 39 -25.12 21.83 -12.73
CA VAL A 39 -25.29 22.80 -11.64
C VAL A 39 -25.26 22.07 -10.32
N LEU A 40 -24.28 22.40 -9.47
CA LEU A 40 -24.13 21.80 -8.14
C LEU A 40 -24.95 22.56 -7.09
N GLU A 41 -24.85 23.88 -7.10
CA GLU A 41 -25.47 24.74 -6.12
C GLU A 41 -25.76 26.11 -6.72
N VAL A 42 -26.91 26.65 -6.37
CA VAL A 42 -27.28 28.04 -6.69
C VAL A 42 -27.46 28.79 -5.40
N ASN A 43 -26.66 29.83 -5.18
CA ASN A 43 -26.78 30.74 -4.05
C ASN A 43 -27.23 32.12 -4.53
N PRO A 44 -28.54 32.43 -4.43
CA PRO A 44 -29.09 33.69 -4.93
C PRO A 44 -28.61 34.89 -4.12
N GLU A 45 -28.39 34.72 -2.79
CA GLU A 45 -27.94 35.82 -1.93
C GLU A 45 -26.51 36.24 -2.26
N ALA A 46 -25.62 35.24 -2.49
CA ALA A 46 -24.24 35.49 -2.89
C ALA A 46 -24.08 35.72 -4.41
N LYS A 47 -25.14 35.59 -5.19
CA LYS A 47 -25.12 35.64 -6.66
C LYS A 47 -24.08 34.70 -7.27
N ARG A 48 -24.02 33.47 -6.75
CA ARG A 48 -23.04 32.46 -7.16
C ARG A 48 -23.76 31.18 -7.62
N VAL A 49 -23.26 30.63 -8.74
CA VAL A 49 -23.64 29.31 -9.23
C VAL A 49 -22.40 28.44 -9.30
N SER A 50 -22.42 27.34 -8.56
CA SER A 50 -21.34 26.34 -8.58
C SER A 50 -21.65 25.29 -9.63
N LEU A 51 -20.69 25.01 -10.49
CA LEU A 51 -20.84 24.12 -11.63
C LEU A 51 -19.79 23.01 -11.60
N SER A 52 -20.14 21.86 -12.18
CA SER A 52 -19.22 20.74 -12.39
C SER A 52 -19.19 20.35 -13.86
N LEU A 53 -17.99 20.20 -14.40
CA LEU A 53 -17.77 19.66 -15.74
C LEU A 53 -17.58 18.14 -15.67
N LYS A 54 -16.87 17.65 -14.66
CA LYS A 54 -16.59 16.20 -14.47
C LYS A 54 -17.87 15.37 -14.35
N GLN A 55 -18.91 15.88 -13.71
CA GLN A 55 -20.18 15.17 -13.54
C GLN A 55 -21.00 15.02 -14.82
N THR A 56 -20.60 15.65 -15.91
CA THR A 56 -21.20 15.40 -17.24
C THR A 56 -20.79 14.07 -17.84
N THR A 57 -19.73 13.46 -17.31
CA THR A 57 -19.22 12.14 -17.68
C THR A 57 -19.40 11.15 -16.54
N ALA A 58 -19.61 9.87 -16.88
CA ALA A 58 -19.72 8.84 -15.86
C ALA A 58 -18.42 8.79 -15.00
N ASN A 59 -18.60 8.63 -13.69
CA ASN A 59 -17.49 8.56 -12.76
C ASN A 59 -16.62 7.33 -13.07
N PRO A 60 -15.34 7.51 -13.46
CA PRO A 60 -14.46 6.40 -13.79
C PRO A 60 -14.15 5.52 -12.59
N TRP A 61 -14.23 6.05 -11.36
CA TRP A 61 -13.99 5.31 -10.12
C TRP A 61 -15.10 4.29 -9.81
N GLU A 62 -16.36 4.59 -10.16
CA GLU A 62 -17.47 3.63 -10.05
C GLU A 62 -17.26 2.47 -11.02
N LYS A 63 -16.93 2.79 -12.28
CA LYS A 63 -16.60 1.77 -13.28
C LYS A 63 -15.40 0.91 -12.89
N LEU A 64 -14.38 1.54 -12.26
CA LEU A 64 -13.20 0.84 -11.77
C LEU A 64 -13.57 -0.18 -10.69
N LYS A 65 -14.45 0.20 -9.76
CA LYS A 65 -14.94 -0.67 -8.69
C LYS A 65 -15.74 -1.87 -9.21
N GLU A 66 -16.53 -1.67 -10.25
CA GLU A 66 -17.26 -2.75 -10.92
C GLU A 66 -16.31 -3.68 -11.70
N LYS A 67 -15.33 -3.11 -12.39
CA LYS A 67 -14.36 -3.84 -13.22
C LYS A 67 -13.36 -4.64 -12.41
N TYR A 68 -12.92 -4.09 -11.27
CA TYR A 68 -11.91 -4.67 -10.40
C TYR A 68 -12.41 -4.83 -8.96
N PRO A 69 -13.25 -5.82 -8.68
CA PRO A 69 -13.68 -6.08 -7.30
C PRO A 69 -12.48 -6.42 -6.41
N VAL A 70 -12.64 -6.20 -5.10
CA VAL A 70 -11.62 -6.53 -4.09
C VAL A 70 -11.19 -8.00 -4.23
N GLY A 71 -9.89 -8.24 -4.21
CA GLY A 71 -9.27 -9.56 -4.42
C GLY A 71 -8.89 -9.85 -5.88
N THR A 72 -9.24 -8.99 -6.82
CA THR A 72 -8.83 -9.15 -8.23
C THR A 72 -7.34 -8.84 -8.39
N ILE A 73 -6.63 -9.67 -9.17
CA ILE A 73 -5.25 -9.40 -9.56
C ILE A 73 -5.25 -8.47 -10.78
N VAL A 74 -4.54 -7.37 -10.66
CA VAL A 74 -4.36 -6.38 -11.72
C VAL A 74 -2.90 -6.29 -12.11
N ARG A 75 -2.63 -6.00 -13.37
CA ARG A 75 -1.29 -5.71 -13.89
C ARG A 75 -1.20 -4.24 -14.23
N GLY A 76 -0.08 -3.64 -13.88
CA GLY A 76 0.16 -2.25 -14.20
C GLY A 76 1.65 -1.90 -14.17
N GLN A 77 1.97 -0.71 -14.64
CA GLN A 77 3.34 -0.20 -14.62
C GLN A 77 3.57 0.73 -13.45
N VAL A 78 4.73 0.60 -12.81
CA VAL A 78 5.18 1.53 -11.78
C VAL A 78 5.35 2.92 -12.38
N ARG A 79 4.49 3.85 -11.99
CA ARG A 79 4.53 5.25 -12.45
C ARG A 79 5.37 6.13 -11.55
N ASN A 80 5.25 5.93 -10.26
CA ASN A 80 6.00 6.71 -9.27
C ASN A 80 6.33 5.87 -8.04
N ILE A 81 7.43 6.19 -7.37
CA ILE A 81 7.90 5.53 -6.15
C ILE A 81 8.13 6.62 -5.10
N THR A 82 7.54 6.41 -3.93
CA THR A 82 7.66 7.30 -2.77
C THR A 82 8.16 6.52 -1.55
N ASN A 83 8.51 7.21 -0.48
CA ASN A 83 8.96 6.55 0.75
C ASN A 83 7.87 5.69 1.42
N PHE A 84 6.60 6.02 1.20
CA PHE A 84 5.47 5.32 1.79
C PHE A 84 4.84 4.27 0.87
N GLY A 85 5.22 4.20 -0.41
CA GLY A 85 4.68 3.21 -1.32
C GLY A 85 4.98 3.44 -2.79
N VAL A 86 4.37 2.61 -3.62
CA VAL A 86 4.55 2.55 -5.08
C VAL A 86 3.22 2.85 -5.76
N PHE A 87 3.23 3.77 -6.70
CA PHE A 87 2.08 4.07 -7.55
C PHE A 87 2.14 3.24 -8.83
N ILE A 88 1.10 2.49 -9.08
CA ILE A 88 0.95 1.59 -10.22
C ILE A 88 -0.18 2.09 -11.10
N GLY A 89 0.13 2.42 -12.36
CA GLY A 89 -0.88 2.79 -13.35
C GLY A 89 -1.63 1.55 -13.84
N VAL A 90 -2.91 1.45 -13.50
CA VAL A 90 -3.78 0.32 -13.87
C VAL A 90 -4.69 0.72 -15.03
N GLU A 91 -5.26 1.91 -14.98
CA GLU A 91 -6.10 2.49 -16.05
C GLU A 91 -5.58 3.87 -16.44
N ASP A 92 -6.05 4.39 -17.57
CA ASP A 92 -5.69 5.72 -18.03
C ASP A 92 -6.09 6.81 -17.02
N GLY A 93 -5.07 7.42 -16.40
CA GLY A 93 -5.24 8.48 -15.41
C GLY A 93 -5.61 8.00 -14.01
N ILE A 94 -5.67 6.69 -13.75
CA ILE A 94 -5.91 6.13 -12.43
C ILE A 94 -4.72 5.28 -11.98
N ASP A 95 -4.08 5.73 -10.92
CA ASP A 95 -2.97 5.04 -10.30
C ASP A 95 -3.42 4.38 -8.98
N GLY A 96 -3.10 3.10 -8.82
CA GLY A 96 -3.26 2.42 -7.55
C GLY A 96 -2.02 2.57 -6.67
N LEU A 97 -2.22 2.69 -5.37
CA LEU A 97 -1.15 2.79 -4.38
C LEU A 97 -0.93 1.44 -3.69
N VAL A 98 0.29 0.92 -3.79
CA VAL A 98 0.79 -0.15 -2.93
C VAL A 98 1.55 0.48 -1.77
N HIS A 99 0.99 0.43 -0.57
CA HIS A 99 1.66 0.93 0.62
C HIS A 99 2.90 0.08 0.94
N VAL A 100 3.94 0.67 1.54
CA VAL A 100 5.19 -0.02 1.89
C VAL A 100 4.97 -1.30 2.70
N SER A 101 3.96 -1.33 3.58
CA SER A 101 3.57 -2.51 4.36
C SER A 101 2.93 -3.63 3.54
N ASP A 102 2.48 -3.34 2.31
CA ASP A 102 1.78 -4.28 1.43
C ASP A 102 2.64 -4.79 0.28
N ILE A 103 3.95 -4.54 0.35
CA ILE A 103 4.94 -5.00 -0.64
C ILE A 103 5.41 -6.42 -0.34
N SER A 104 5.79 -6.72 0.91
CA SER A 104 6.38 -8.01 1.28
C SER A 104 5.87 -8.54 2.62
N TRP A 105 5.74 -9.88 2.71
CA TRP A 105 5.50 -10.57 3.97
C TRP A 105 6.78 -10.81 4.77
N LYS A 106 7.90 -11.02 4.08
CA LYS A 106 9.15 -11.51 4.63
C LYS A 106 10.06 -10.38 5.13
N HIS A 107 10.13 -9.28 4.39
CA HIS A 107 11.07 -8.20 4.68
C HIS A 107 10.33 -6.90 5.04
N ARG A 108 10.86 -6.19 6.03
CA ARG A 108 10.43 -4.82 6.30
C ARG A 108 11.02 -3.91 5.23
N VAL A 109 10.19 -3.55 4.26
CA VAL A 109 10.58 -2.63 3.20
C VAL A 109 10.68 -1.22 3.77
N THR A 110 11.86 -0.65 3.77
CA THR A 110 12.13 0.72 4.20
C THR A 110 12.10 1.69 3.02
N HIS A 111 12.64 1.24 1.90
CA HIS A 111 12.70 2.04 0.68
C HIS A 111 12.17 1.24 -0.51
N PRO A 112 10.95 1.51 -0.97
CA PRO A 112 10.37 0.80 -2.11
C PRO A 112 11.19 0.86 -3.40
N SER A 113 12.03 1.88 -3.56
CA SER A 113 12.94 2.05 -4.69
C SER A 113 14.05 0.99 -4.80
N GLU A 114 14.29 0.21 -3.75
CA GLU A 114 15.23 -0.92 -3.78
C GLU A 114 14.62 -2.14 -4.49
N TYR A 115 13.29 -2.25 -4.46
CA TYR A 115 12.53 -3.39 -4.99
C TYR A 115 11.92 -3.11 -6.35
N PHE A 116 11.61 -1.84 -6.66
CA PHE A 116 10.89 -1.45 -7.86
C PHE A 116 11.60 -0.35 -8.63
N LYS A 117 11.43 -0.38 -9.95
CA LYS A 117 11.90 0.66 -10.86
C LYS A 117 10.73 1.28 -11.60
N LYS A 118 10.80 2.58 -11.88
CA LYS A 118 9.82 3.28 -12.69
C LYS A 118 9.74 2.65 -14.09
N GLY A 119 8.52 2.37 -14.55
CA GLY A 119 8.24 1.68 -15.81
C GLY A 119 8.22 0.15 -15.71
N GLN A 120 8.55 -0.43 -14.55
CA GLN A 120 8.48 -1.87 -14.32
C GLN A 120 7.03 -2.34 -14.30
N GLU A 121 6.71 -3.43 -14.98
CA GLU A 121 5.42 -4.10 -14.86
C GLU A 121 5.36 -4.92 -13.57
N VAL A 122 4.26 -4.79 -12.85
CA VAL A 122 4.01 -5.49 -11.60
C VAL A 122 2.57 -5.96 -11.54
N GLU A 123 2.38 -7.09 -10.85
CA GLU A 123 1.05 -7.59 -10.50
C GLU A 123 0.72 -7.16 -9.07
N ALA A 124 -0.51 -6.81 -8.83
CA ALA A 124 -1.01 -6.45 -7.51
C ALA A 124 -2.45 -6.90 -7.33
N VAL A 125 -2.85 -7.13 -6.08
CA VAL A 125 -4.22 -7.47 -5.71
C VAL A 125 -4.96 -6.21 -5.28
N VAL A 126 -6.19 -6.06 -5.71
CA VAL A 126 -7.07 -4.97 -5.28
C VAL A 126 -7.46 -5.19 -3.82
N LEU A 127 -7.07 -4.26 -2.95
CA LEU A 127 -7.42 -4.29 -1.53
C LEU A 127 -8.67 -3.47 -1.23
N ASN A 128 -8.75 -2.28 -1.81
CA ASN A 128 -9.88 -1.38 -1.64
C ASN A 128 -9.94 -0.35 -2.76
N ILE A 129 -11.15 0.06 -3.12
CA ILE A 129 -11.41 1.20 -4.01
C ILE A 129 -12.37 2.13 -3.29
N ASP A 130 -11.88 3.30 -2.94
CA ASP A 130 -12.64 4.38 -2.31
C ASP A 130 -12.99 5.40 -3.40
N VAL A 131 -14.24 5.35 -3.84
CA VAL A 131 -14.75 6.20 -4.92
C VAL A 131 -14.84 7.66 -4.49
N ASP A 132 -15.21 7.90 -3.23
CA ASP A 132 -15.45 9.25 -2.70
C ASP A 132 -14.14 10.02 -2.50
N ASN A 133 -13.09 9.31 -2.07
CA ASN A 133 -11.75 9.89 -1.85
C ASN A 133 -10.80 9.66 -3.03
N GLU A 134 -11.27 9.05 -4.11
CA GLU A 134 -10.48 8.77 -5.32
C GLU A 134 -9.19 7.98 -5.00
N LYS A 135 -9.30 6.95 -4.15
CA LYS A 135 -8.17 6.12 -3.70
C LYS A 135 -8.32 4.68 -4.17
N PHE A 136 -7.27 4.19 -4.77
CA PHE A 136 -7.16 2.80 -5.22
C PHE A 136 -6.01 2.11 -4.48
N SER A 137 -6.34 1.28 -3.50
CA SER A 137 -5.37 0.57 -2.67
C SER A 137 -5.09 -0.81 -3.26
N LEU A 138 -3.82 -1.08 -3.48
CA LEU A 138 -3.30 -2.32 -4.03
C LEU A 138 -2.33 -2.97 -3.04
N GLY A 139 -2.13 -4.28 -3.17
CA GLY A 139 -1.14 -5.02 -2.42
C GLY A 139 -0.44 -6.07 -3.28
N ILE A 140 0.86 -6.20 -3.13
CA ILE A 140 1.67 -7.18 -3.86
C ILE A 140 1.84 -8.45 -3.02
N LYS A 141 2.07 -8.30 -1.72
CA LYS A 141 2.28 -9.44 -0.81
C LYS A 141 1.10 -10.42 -0.78
N GLN A 142 -0.12 -9.94 -1.08
CA GLN A 142 -1.33 -10.77 -1.09
C GLN A 142 -1.45 -11.71 -2.30
N ILE A 143 -0.58 -11.55 -3.31
CA ILE A 143 -0.46 -12.50 -4.44
C ILE A 143 0.07 -13.83 -3.93
N GLU A 144 1.02 -13.79 -3.00
CA GLU A 144 1.58 -14.97 -2.34
C GLU A 144 0.80 -15.28 -1.06
N LYS A 145 0.71 -16.57 -0.74
CA LYS A 145 0.16 -16.97 0.57
C LYS A 145 0.99 -16.37 1.69
N ASN A 146 0.31 -15.94 2.72
CA ASN A 146 0.96 -15.43 3.92
C ASN A 146 1.77 -16.55 4.61
N PRO A 147 3.11 -16.53 4.59
CA PRO A 147 3.90 -17.61 5.18
C PRO A 147 3.67 -17.75 6.69
N TRP A 148 3.29 -16.66 7.37
CA TRP A 148 3.00 -16.69 8.80
C TRP A 148 1.79 -17.57 9.18
N GLU A 149 0.84 -17.78 8.27
CA GLU A 149 -0.33 -18.63 8.49
C GLU A 149 0.02 -20.12 8.44
N GLU A 150 1.05 -20.48 7.68
CA GLU A 150 1.52 -21.86 7.56
C GLU A 150 2.50 -22.26 8.68
N LEU A 151 3.19 -21.30 9.30
CA LEU A 151 4.19 -21.55 10.34
C LEU A 151 3.67 -22.34 11.56
N PRO A 152 2.48 -22.07 12.12
CA PRO A 152 2.00 -22.83 13.26
C PRO A 152 1.73 -24.31 12.95
N GLN A 153 1.43 -24.63 11.69
CA GLN A 153 1.24 -26.01 11.22
C GLN A 153 2.59 -26.69 10.95
N LYS A 154 3.55 -25.94 10.40
CA LYS A 154 4.88 -26.42 10.06
C LYS A 154 5.76 -26.59 11.29
N TYR A 155 5.64 -25.67 12.23
CA TYR A 155 6.41 -25.64 13.48
C TYR A 155 5.48 -25.52 14.70
N PRO A 156 4.77 -26.57 15.07
CA PRO A 156 3.91 -26.56 16.25
C PRO A 156 4.72 -26.29 17.52
N PRO A 157 4.12 -25.73 18.58
CA PRO A 157 4.76 -25.55 19.87
C PRO A 157 5.40 -26.86 20.35
N GLY A 158 6.67 -26.79 20.78
CA GLY A 158 7.48 -27.94 21.17
C GLY A 158 8.35 -28.51 20.05
N SER A 159 8.20 -28.11 18.81
CA SER A 159 9.08 -28.53 17.72
C SER A 159 10.47 -27.91 17.86
N VAL A 160 11.49 -28.68 17.51
CA VAL A 160 12.88 -28.20 17.46
C VAL A 160 13.15 -27.68 16.05
N ILE A 161 13.61 -26.45 15.98
CA ILE A 161 14.02 -25.79 14.74
C ILE A 161 15.51 -25.46 14.80
N THR A 162 16.17 -25.49 13.65
CA THR A 162 17.55 -25.04 13.51
C THR A 162 17.58 -23.83 12.60
N GLY A 163 18.17 -22.75 13.08
CA GLY A 163 18.25 -21.50 12.35
C GLY A 163 19.58 -20.79 12.55
N LYS A 164 19.80 -19.77 11.75
CA LYS A 164 21.02 -18.97 11.77
C LYS A 164 20.81 -17.71 12.62
N ILE A 165 21.75 -17.39 13.49
CA ILE A 165 21.73 -16.14 14.27
C ILE A 165 21.95 -14.97 13.33
N THR A 166 20.98 -14.04 13.31
CA THR A 166 21.02 -12.83 12.47
C THR A 166 21.42 -11.60 13.27
N ASN A 167 20.98 -11.51 14.51
CA ASN A 167 21.26 -10.34 15.34
C ASN A 167 21.26 -10.67 16.84
N PHE A 168 21.96 -9.81 17.61
CA PHE A 168 21.98 -9.84 19.08
C PHE A 168 21.31 -8.60 19.64
N THR A 169 20.58 -8.79 20.73
CA THR A 169 20.01 -7.70 21.54
C THR A 169 20.30 -7.94 23.01
N ASP A 170 20.07 -6.94 23.85
CA ASP A 170 20.27 -7.06 25.31
C ASP A 170 19.33 -8.08 25.95
N PHE A 171 18.21 -8.38 25.29
CA PHE A 171 17.18 -9.30 25.77
C PHE A 171 17.18 -10.68 25.10
N GLY A 172 18.03 -10.91 24.09
CA GLY A 172 18.11 -12.21 23.41
C GLY A 172 18.77 -12.18 22.05
N ILE A 173 18.62 -13.28 21.31
CA ILE A 173 19.12 -13.45 19.96
C ILE A 173 17.99 -13.60 18.96
N PHE A 174 18.15 -13.05 17.79
CA PHE A 174 17.28 -13.30 16.63
C PHE A 174 17.86 -14.45 15.82
N VAL A 175 17.01 -15.42 15.53
CA VAL A 175 17.35 -16.63 14.78
C VAL A 175 16.46 -16.70 13.55
N GLU A 176 17.05 -16.69 12.38
CA GLU A 176 16.33 -16.87 11.11
C GLU A 176 15.95 -18.33 10.96
N ILE A 177 14.65 -18.60 10.89
CA ILE A 177 14.05 -19.92 10.77
C ILE A 177 13.81 -20.26 9.30
N GLU A 178 13.26 -19.31 8.57
CA GLU A 178 13.07 -19.32 7.14
C GLU A 178 13.48 -17.96 6.58
N GLU A 179 13.65 -17.88 5.27
CA GLU A 179 14.04 -16.64 4.59
C GLU A 179 13.13 -15.47 4.98
N GLY A 180 13.68 -14.49 5.70
CA GLY A 180 12.98 -13.30 6.18
C GLY A 180 12.03 -13.52 7.36
N ILE A 181 12.06 -14.69 8.00
CA ILE A 181 11.28 -15.00 9.19
C ILE A 181 12.22 -15.31 10.34
N GLU A 182 12.20 -14.45 11.35
CA GLU A 182 13.06 -14.54 12.52
C GLU A 182 12.26 -14.86 13.78
N GLY A 183 12.81 -15.73 14.60
CA GLY A 183 12.33 -15.99 15.95
C GLY A 183 13.24 -15.35 16.99
N LEU A 184 12.68 -14.94 18.13
CA LEU A 184 13.43 -14.40 19.27
C LEU A 184 13.65 -15.49 20.32
N VAL A 185 14.90 -15.81 20.59
CA VAL A 185 15.29 -16.60 21.76
C VAL A 185 15.68 -15.65 22.88
N HIS A 186 14.84 -15.55 23.91
CA HIS A 186 15.11 -14.66 25.05
C HIS A 186 16.33 -15.12 25.83
N ILE A 187 17.09 -14.19 26.42
CA ILE A 187 18.35 -14.47 27.12
C ILE A 187 18.18 -15.50 28.26
N SER A 188 17.02 -15.54 28.91
CA SER A 188 16.71 -16.54 29.94
C SER A 188 16.59 -17.97 29.43
N GLU A 189 16.42 -18.15 28.12
CA GLU A 189 16.26 -19.45 27.45
C GLU A 189 17.55 -19.94 26.78
N ILE A 190 18.58 -19.10 26.75
CA ILE A 190 19.87 -19.42 26.11
C ILE A 190 20.71 -20.32 27.01
N SER A 191 20.70 -20.09 28.33
CA SER A 191 21.52 -20.84 29.28
C SER A 191 20.86 -20.90 30.66
N GLN A 192 21.05 -22.05 31.34
CA GLN A 192 20.67 -22.22 32.77
C GLN A 192 21.56 -21.37 33.70
N LYS A 193 22.75 -20.96 33.26
CA LYS A 193 23.62 -20.05 33.99
C LYS A 193 23.34 -18.61 33.56
N ARG A 194 23.36 -17.68 34.50
CA ARG A 194 23.17 -16.26 34.24
C ARG A 194 24.30 -15.76 33.31
N VAL A 195 23.95 -15.51 32.06
CA VAL A 195 24.84 -14.93 31.04
C VAL A 195 24.58 -13.44 31.01
N LYS A 196 25.65 -12.63 31.04
CA LYS A 196 25.55 -11.15 31.00
C LYS A 196 25.23 -10.64 29.59
N SER A 197 25.67 -11.37 28.56
CA SER A 197 25.44 -11.03 27.16
C SER A 197 25.41 -12.30 26.32
N SER A 198 24.45 -12.42 25.41
CA SER A 198 24.36 -13.52 24.45
C SER A 198 25.54 -13.55 23.46
N ALA A 199 26.17 -12.39 23.21
CA ALA A 199 27.36 -12.26 22.37
C ALA A 199 28.64 -12.93 22.95
N GLU A 200 28.62 -13.32 24.21
CA GLU A 200 29.73 -14.09 24.81
C GLU A 200 29.71 -15.59 24.43
N LEU A 201 28.54 -16.10 23.99
CA LEU A 201 28.34 -17.52 23.70
C LEU A 201 28.26 -17.83 22.22
N PHE A 202 27.84 -16.90 21.40
CA PHE A 202 27.53 -17.11 19.99
C PHE A 202 28.03 -15.95 19.13
N ASN A 203 28.19 -16.21 17.83
CA ASN A 203 28.50 -15.21 16.82
C ASN A 203 27.33 -15.05 15.83
N VAL A 204 27.21 -13.88 15.21
CA VAL A 204 26.31 -13.70 14.09
C VAL A 204 26.70 -14.68 12.97
N GLY A 205 25.74 -15.45 12.49
CA GLY A 205 25.97 -16.48 11.49
C GLY A 205 26.07 -17.91 12.04
N ASP A 206 26.15 -18.09 13.37
CA ASP A 206 26.14 -19.43 13.96
C ASP A 206 24.77 -20.10 13.81
N MET A 207 24.82 -21.41 13.61
CA MET A 207 23.61 -22.24 13.55
C MET A 207 23.26 -22.70 14.97
N VAL A 208 22.03 -22.43 15.38
CA VAL A 208 21.52 -22.83 16.70
C VAL A 208 20.21 -23.60 16.57
N SER A 209 20.02 -24.57 17.47
CA SER A 209 18.74 -25.26 17.58
C SER A 209 17.95 -24.68 18.75
N ALA A 210 16.71 -24.35 18.49
CA ALA A 210 15.79 -23.79 19.49
C ALA A 210 14.44 -24.53 19.45
N VAL A 211 13.71 -24.50 20.57
CA VAL A 211 12.38 -25.06 20.67
C VAL A 211 11.36 -23.95 20.48
N VAL A 212 10.41 -24.16 19.57
CA VAL A 212 9.30 -23.23 19.36
C VAL A 212 8.39 -23.24 20.58
N LYS A 213 8.24 -22.13 21.27
CA LYS A 213 7.32 -21.95 22.39
C LYS A 213 5.93 -21.55 21.92
N SER A 214 5.88 -20.54 21.07
CA SER A 214 4.64 -20.01 20.52
C SER A 214 4.91 -19.26 19.21
N ILE A 215 3.90 -19.23 18.36
CA ILE A 215 3.91 -18.41 17.13
C ILE A 215 2.68 -17.51 17.16
N ASP A 216 2.89 -16.22 17.12
CA ASP A 216 1.82 -15.23 16.98
C ASP A 216 1.80 -14.69 15.54
N VAL A 217 0.83 -15.18 14.78
CA VAL A 217 0.64 -14.81 13.37
C VAL A 217 0.28 -13.32 13.21
N LYS A 218 -0.48 -12.76 14.17
CA LYS A 218 -0.94 -11.36 14.09
C LYS A 218 0.17 -10.37 14.35
N THR A 219 0.98 -10.63 15.38
CA THR A 219 2.09 -9.74 15.75
C THR A 219 3.40 -10.12 15.06
N LYS A 220 3.40 -11.22 14.28
CA LYS A 220 4.57 -11.76 13.58
C LYS A 220 5.75 -11.99 14.53
N LYS A 221 5.51 -12.78 15.58
CA LYS A 221 6.52 -13.13 16.59
C LYS A 221 6.57 -14.65 16.81
N ILE A 222 7.80 -15.14 16.91
CA ILE A 222 8.13 -16.52 17.29
C ILE A 222 9.05 -16.49 18.48
#